data_db08e74d44911262523a83e241a35b3c
#
_entry.id   db08e74d44911262523a83e241a35b3c
#
_cell.length_a   1.000
_cell.length_b   1.000
_cell.length_c   1.000
_cell.angle_alpha   90.00
_cell.angle_beta   90.00
_cell.angle_gamma   90.00
#
_symmetry.space_group_name_H-M   'P 1'
#
loop_
_entity.id
_entity.type
_entity.pdbx_description
1 polymer ?
#
loop_
_entity_poly.entity_id
_entity_poly.type
_entity_poly.pdbx_seq_one_letter_code
_entity_poly.pdbx_strand_id
1 'polypeptide(L)'
;MRRPRSTRVESPDATQEALILRARRSRAKGETRKALVAIREACLRDDTNAAIWTSYGALLARAARRDDAVVAFSHALWLRRRSHDEARARSTQMLIDRLSLPSAA
;
A
#
# COMPACT_ATOMS: atom_id res chain seq x y z
N MET A 1 -20.48 8.58 -32.61
CA MET A 1 -19.70 7.40 -32.35
C MET A 1 -19.23 7.33 -30.92
N ARG A 2 -19.49 6.23 -30.29
CA ARG A 2 -19.19 6.11 -28.90
C ARG A 2 -17.75 5.68 -28.67
N ARG A 3 -17.10 6.29 -27.70
CA ARG A 3 -15.74 5.93 -27.40
C ARG A 3 -15.70 4.66 -26.61
N PRO A 4 -14.69 3.81 -26.82
CA PRO A 4 -14.53 2.63 -26.01
C PRO A 4 -14.28 3.00 -24.56
N ARG A 5 -14.87 2.25 -23.67
CA ARG A 5 -14.65 2.52 -22.28
C ARG A 5 -13.25 2.24 -21.83
N SER A 6 -12.58 1.34 -22.53
CA SER A 6 -11.22 0.99 -22.17
C SER A 6 -10.28 2.18 -22.24
N THR A 7 -10.59 3.18 -23.08
CA THR A 7 -9.71 4.33 -23.13
C THR A 7 -9.67 5.07 -21.81
N ARG A 8 -10.79 5.05 -21.09
CA ARG A 8 -10.84 5.71 -19.81
C ARG A 8 -10.08 4.95 -18.75
N VAL A 9 -10.18 3.62 -18.81
CA VAL A 9 -9.48 2.77 -17.87
C VAL A 9 -7.98 2.88 -18.03
N GLU A 10 -7.54 3.17 -19.23
CA GLU A 10 -6.11 3.25 -19.50
C GLU A 10 -5.55 4.65 -19.36
N SER A 11 -6.30 5.52 -18.73
CA SER A 11 -5.82 6.85 -18.44
C SER A 11 -4.53 6.75 -17.62
N PRO A 12 -3.52 7.57 -17.89
CA PRO A 12 -2.30 7.57 -17.10
C PRO A 12 -2.53 7.74 -15.62
N ASP A 13 -3.59 8.46 -15.24
CA ASP A 13 -3.92 8.66 -13.84
C ASP A 13 -4.39 7.40 -13.16
N ALA A 14 -4.79 6.39 -13.94
CA ALA A 14 -5.30 5.14 -13.42
C ALA A 14 -4.24 4.07 -13.32
N THR A 15 -3.00 4.30 -13.80
CA THR A 15 -1.95 3.28 -13.70
C THR A 15 -1.44 3.20 -12.28
N GLN A 16 -0.93 2.02 -11.95
CA GLN A 16 -0.37 1.81 -10.62
C GLN A 16 0.80 2.75 -10.35
N GLU A 17 1.68 2.91 -11.35
CA GLU A 17 2.83 3.79 -11.20
C GLU A 17 2.42 5.23 -10.98
N ALA A 18 1.43 5.69 -11.72
CA ALA A 18 0.94 7.08 -11.55
C ALA A 18 0.36 7.29 -10.17
N LEU A 19 -0.37 6.29 -9.67
CA LEU A 19 -0.95 6.38 -8.33
C LEU A 19 0.11 6.38 -7.25
N ILE A 20 1.17 5.60 -7.42
CA ILE A 20 2.28 5.60 -6.48
C ILE A 20 2.97 6.97 -6.45
N LEU A 21 3.20 7.55 -7.62
CA LEU A 21 3.82 8.88 -7.69
C LEU A 21 2.94 9.93 -7.03
N ARG A 22 1.62 9.84 -7.25
CA ARG A 22 0.68 10.75 -6.62
C ARG A 22 0.73 10.62 -5.11
N ALA A 23 0.78 9.38 -4.61
CA ALA A 23 0.86 9.14 -3.18
C ALA A 23 2.13 9.73 -2.58
N ARG A 24 3.26 9.58 -3.27
CA ARG A 24 4.53 10.13 -2.81
C ARG A 24 4.49 11.65 -2.74
N ARG A 25 3.94 12.28 -3.76
CA ARG A 25 3.83 13.74 -3.80
C ARG A 25 2.92 14.25 -2.69
N SER A 26 1.78 13.61 -2.50
CA SER A 26 0.86 14.01 -1.45
C SER A 26 1.49 13.84 -0.08
N ARG A 27 2.20 12.74 0.12
CA ARG A 27 2.88 12.50 1.39
C ARG A 27 3.95 13.57 1.65
N ALA A 28 4.71 13.93 0.62
CA ALA A 28 5.75 14.95 0.76
C ALA A 28 5.18 16.30 1.17
N LYS A 29 3.94 16.58 0.75
CA LYS A 29 3.25 17.80 1.11
C LYS A 29 2.51 17.70 2.44
N GLY A 30 2.56 16.57 3.10
CA GLY A 30 1.84 16.35 4.34
C GLY A 30 0.37 16.06 4.16
N GLU A 31 -0.06 15.78 2.94
CA GLU A 31 -1.45 15.49 2.62
C GLU A 31 -1.72 14.01 2.80
N THR A 32 -1.73 13.56 4.04
CA THR A 32 -1.79 12.14 4.37
C THR A 32 -3.04 11.46 3.82
N ARG A 33 -4.19 12.11 3.91
CA ARG A 33 -5.43 11.52 3.43
C ARG A 33 -5.38 11.27 1.92
N LYS A 34 -4.90 12.25 1.16
CA LYS A 34 -4.77 12.10 -0.28
C LYS A 34 -3.79 10.99 -0.64
N ALA A 35 -2.69 10.92 0.11
CA ALA A 35 -1.70 9.87 -0.11
C ALA A 35 -2.30 8.49 0.14
N LEU A 36 -3.09 8.34 1.20
CA LEU A 36 -3.73 7.07 1.53
C LEU A 36 -4.71 6.64 0.44
N VAL A 37 -5.50 7.58 -0.08
CA VAL A 37 -6.44 7.27 -1.15
C VAL A 37 -5.70 6.78 -2.39
N ALA A 38 -4.64 7.48 -2.77
CA ALA A 38 -3.89 7.13 -3.97
C ALA A 38 -3.20 5.76 -3.84
N ILE A 39 -2.56 5.50 -2.70
CA ILE A 39 -1.84 4.24 -2.56
C ILE A 39 -2.80 3.06 -2.39
N ARG A 40 -3.97 3.30 -1.79
CA ARG A 40 -4.98 2.25 -1.70
C ARG A 40 -5.46 1.85 -3.10
N GLU A 41 -5.69 2.85 -3.96
CA GLU A 41 -6.07 2.56 -5.32
C GLU A 41 -4.98 1.82 -6.07
N ALA A 42 -3.72 2.16 -5.81
CA ALA A 42 -2.59 1.44 -6.42
C ALA A 42 -2.61 -0.03 -6.03
N CYS A 43 -2.90 -0.34 -4.76
CA CYS A 43 -3.02 -1.72 -4.32
C CYS A 43 -4.13 -2.46 -5.05
N LEU A 44 -5.23 -1.76 -5.33
CA LEU A 44 -6.37 -2.39 -6.00
C LEU A 44 -6.15 -2.60 -7.49
N ARG A 45 -5.25 -1.83 -8.10
CA ARG A 45 -4.92 -2.02 -9.51
C ARG A 45 -4.15 -3.30 -9.75
N ASP A 46 -3.28 -3.65 -8.82
CA ASP A 46 -2.53 -4.89 -8.87
C ASP A 46 -2.27 -5.30 -7.43
N ASP A 47 -3.12 -6.18 -6.93
CA ASP A 47 -3.07 -6.57 -5.53
C ASP A 47 -1.99 -7.63 -5.25
N THR A 48 -1.18 -7.97 -6.24
CA THR A 48 -0.09 -8.93 -6.06
C THR A 48 1.26 -8.27 -5.82
N ASN A 49 1.30 -6.94 -5.74
CA ASN A 49 2.56 -6.24 -5.54
C ASN A 49 2.80 -6.01 -4.05
N ALA A 50 3.60 -6.90 -3.45
CA ALA A 50 3.86 -6.86 -2.01
C ALA A 50 4.50 -5.54 -1.56
N ALA A 51 5.35 -4.95 -2.39
CA ALA A 51 6.02 -3.70 -2.03
C ALA A 51 5.02 -2.56 -1.83
N ILE A 52 3.98 -2.51 -2.68
CA ILE A 52 2.97 -1.47 -2.58
C ILE A 52 2.11 -1.67 -1.33
N TRP A 53 1.75 -2.91 -1.04
CA TRP A 53 1.02 -3.21 0.19
C TRP A 53 1.84 -2.82 1.43
N THR A 54 3.16 -3.04 1.37
CA THR A 54 4.04 -2.64 2.47
C THR A 54 4.04 -1.12 2.63
N SER A 55 4.11 -0.40 1.52
CA SER A 55 4.07 1.07 1.55
C SER A 55 2.74 1.57 2.09
N TYR A 56 1.65 0.93 1.70
CA TYR A 56 0.32 1.28 2.21
C TYR A 56 0.25 1.05 3.73
N GLY A 57 0.74 -0.10 4.18
CA GLY A 57 0.77 -0.38 5.61
C GLY A 57 1.60 0.64 6.38
N ALA A 58 2.76 1.02 5.85
CA ALA A 58 3.61 2.00 6.49
C ALA A 58 2.90 3.36 6.62
N LEU A 59 2.21 3.77 5.57
CA LEU A 59 1.49 5.04 5.59
C LEU A 59 0.31 5.00 6.55
N LEU A 60 -0.39 3.87 6.62
CA LEU A 60 -1.47 3.68 7.58
C LEU A 60 -0.94 3.76 9.02
N ALA A 61 0.21 3.13 9.27
CA ALA A 61 0.82 3.17 10.60
C ALA A 61 1.17 4.61 10.99
N ARG A 62 1.70 5.38 10.05
CA ARG A 62 2.04 6.78 10.31
C ARG A 62 0.80 7.62 10.57
N ALA A 63 -0.32 7.24 10.02
CA ALA A 63 -1.60 7.89 10.23
C ALA A 63 -2.30 7.39 11.50
N ALA A 64 -1.63 6.60 12.30
CA ALA A 64 -2.16 6.01 13.54
C ALA A 64 -3.33 5.07 13.29
N ARG A 65 -3.43 4.51 12.10
CA ARG A 65 -4.45 3.52 11.76
C ARG A 65 -3.84 2.13 11.87
N ARG A 66 -3.58 1.76 13.11
CA ARG A 66 -2.81 0.55 13.42
C ARG A 66 -3.45 -0.73 12.88
N ASP A 67 -4.74 -0.92 13.11
CA ASP A 67 -5.40 -2.16 12.68
C ASP A 67 -5.39 -2.30 11.17
N ASP A 68 -5.63 -1.21 10.45
CA ASP A 68 -5.58 -1.22 9.00
C ASP A 68 -4.18 -1.50 8.50
N ALA A 69 -3.16 -0.96 9.19
CA ALA A 69 -1.78 -1.20 8.84
C ALA A 69 -1.42 -2.68 8.97
N VAL A 70 -1.89 -3.32 10.04
CA VAL A 70 -1.65 -4.76 10.23
C VAL A 70 -2.27 -5.56 9.10
N VAL A 71 -3.47 -5.19 8.65
CA VAL A 71 -4.12 -5.88 7.54
C VAL A 71 -3.28 -5.74 6.26
N ALA A 72 -2.82 -4.52 5.96
CA ALA A 72 -2.03 -4.29 4.76
C ALA A 72 -0.69 -5.04 4.80
N PHE A 73 0.00 -4.99 5.93
CA PHE A 73 1.25 -5.73 6.09
C PHE A 73 1.03 -7.23 6.02
N SER A 74 -0.08 -7.72 6.56
CA SER A 74 -0.38 -9.16 6.52
C SER A 74 -0.60 -9.63 5.09
N HIS A 75 -1.21 -8.80 4.27
CA HIS A 75 -1.37 -9.14 2.86
C HIS A 75 0.00 -9.17 2.16
N ALA A 76 0.86 -8.20 2.44
CA ALA A 76 2.20 -8.18 1.89
C ALA A 76 2.99 -9.42 2.32
N LEU A 77 2.86 -9.80 3.60
CA LEU A 77 3.53 -10.97 4.13
C LEU A 77 3.10 -12.23 3.39
N TRP A 78 1.79 -12.38 3.20
CA TRP A 78 1.25 -13.53 2.49
C TRP A 78 1.82 -13.62 1.07
N LEU A 79 1.87 -12.49 0.37
CA LEU A 79 2.43 -12.46 -0.98
C LEU A 79 3.90 -12.85 -1.00
N ARG A 80 4.68 -12.37 -0.02
CA ARG A 80 6.10 -12.65 0.04
C ARG A 80 6.38 -14.11 0.37
N ARG A 81 5.56 -14.71 1.22
CA ARG A 81 5.68 -16.14 1.50
C ARG A 81 5.33 -16.97 0.28
N ARG A 82 4.32 -16.57 -0.46
CA ARG A 82 3.97 -17.28 -1.69
C ARG A 82 5.07 -17.25 -2.73
N SER A 83 5.81 -16.15 -2.78
CA SER A 83 6.92 -16.04 -3.74
C SER A 83 8.25 -16.53 -3.15
N HIS A 84 8.22 -17.11 -1.97
CA HIS A 84 9.40 -17.64 -1.29
C HIS A 84 10.47 -16.58 -1.01
N ASP A 85 10.03 -15.34 -0.82
CA ASP A 85 10.94 -14.25 -0.46
C ASP A 85 11.04 -14.18 1.06
N GLU A 86 11.83 -15.09 1.60
CA GLU A 86 11.91 -15.26 3.07
C GLU A 86 12.51 -14.05 3.77
N ALA A 87 13.48 -13.39 3.15
CA ALA A 87 14.11 -12.23 3.77
C ALA A 87 13.10 -11.09 3.97
N ARG A 88 12.34 -10.77 2.91
CA ARG A 88 11.35 -9.72 3.03
C ARG A 88 10.14 -10.14 3.84
N ALA A 89 9.83 -11.43 3.83
CA ALA A 89 8.76 -11.94 4.69
C ALA A 89 9.10 -11.73 6.16
N ARG A 90 10.35 -12.00 6.56
CA ARG A 90 10.78 -11.75 7.94
C ARG A 90 10.71 -10.27 8.30
N SER A 91 11.16 -9.41 7.40
CA SER A 91 11.09 -7.97 7.64
C SER A 91 9.65 -7.50 7.81
N THR A 92 8.75 -8.04 6.98
CA THR A 92 7.34 -7.68 7.07
C THR A 92 6.73 -8.18 8.37
N GLN A 93 7.09 -9.39 8.78
CA GLN A 93 6.61 -9.93 10.06
C GLN A 93 7.04 -9.03 11.22
N MET A 94 8.27 -8.53 11.17
CA MET A 94 8.75 -7.62 12.21
C MET A 94 7.93 -6.34 12.28
N LEU A 95 7.49 -5.83 11.13
CA LEU A 95 6.64 -4.65 11.12
C LEU A 95 5.29 -4.92 11.80
N ILE A 96 4.72 -6.08 11.53
CA ILE A 96 3.47 -6.49 12.15
C ILE A 96 3.66 -6.64 13.66
N ASP A 97 4.73 -7.32 14.05
CA ASP A 97 5.00 -7.56 15.47
C ASP A 97 5.14 -6.26 16.23
N ARG A 98 5.83 -5.29 15.62
CA ARG A 98 6.03 -4.00 16.26
C ARG A 98 4.71 -3.28 16.51
N LEU A 99 3.78 -3.38 15.56
CA LEU A 99 2.46 -2.77 15.71
C LEU A 99 1.61 -3.49 16.73
N SER A 100 1.89 -4.75 16.97
CA SER A 100 1.11 -5.57 17.88
C SER A 100 1.59 -5.45 19.32
N LEU A 101 2.75 -4.82 19.55
CA LEU A 101 3.25 -4.64 20.90
C LEU A 101 2.41 -3.63 21.65
N PRO A 102 2.19 -3.83 22.95
CA PRO A 102 1.46 -2.85 23.73
C PRO A 102 2.23 -1.55 23.78
N SER A 103 1.49 -0.46 23.78
CA SER A 103 2.09 0.85 23.96
C SER A 103 2.82 0.91 25.27
N ALA A 104 4.04 1.43 25.25
CA ALA A 104 4.75 1.69 26.48
C ALA A 104 4.06 2.85 27.17
N ALA A 105 3.45 2.60 28.27
CA ALA A 105 2.68 3.64 28.96
C ALA A 105 3.60 4.59 29.70
#